data_1d4d3d6882b5b5d42ecedb56a4e3e3c8
#
_entry.id   1d4d3d6882b5b5d42ecedb56a4e3e3c8
#
_cell.length_a   1.000
_cell.length_b   1.000
_cell.length_c   1.000
_cell.angle_alpha   90.00
_cell.angle_beta   90.00
_cell.angle_gamma   90.00
#
_symmetry.space_group_name_H-M   'P 1'
#
loop_
_entity.id
_entity.type
_entity.pdbx_description
1 polymer ?
#
loop_
_entity_poly.entity_id
_entity_poly.type
_entity_poly.pdbx_seq_one_letter_code
_entity_poly.pdbx_strand_id
1 'polypeptide(L)'
;VLCYPLEGKQLSAWLNQQLKAHQLSVSAAGVKMIADFCEGNMLAAKQEIDKLALLYPQQSISEAQIEQAMVDQSRFNVFQLVDVMLSGDSIRCIKMLYRLESEGLEPNIIIWALIREWEQLWKLKLAEQSGPIQWQKFGIWRNRQGYYQSALSRLSFAQLEDIQHALTQSDHAFKQNVIARPYVEMCHLC
;
A
#
# COMPACT_ATOMS: atom_id res chain seq x y z
N VAL A 1 12.54 -17.97 23.30
CA VAL A 1 11.86 -18.60 22.16
C VAL A 1 12.16 -17.74 20.94
N LEU A 2 12.89 -18.31 19.98
CA LEU A 2 13.13 -17.64 18.69
C LEU A 2 11.83 -17.76 17.86
N CYS A 3 11.18 -16.62 17.60
CA CYS A 3 10.02 -16.55 16.73
C CYS A 3 10.48 -16.05 15.37
N TYR A 4 10.34 -16.87 14.34
CA TYR A 4 10.57 -16.49 12.96
C TYR A 4 9.27 -16.00 12.32
N PRO A 5 9.30 -14.95 11.48
CA PRO A 5 8.14 -14.56 10.71
C PRO A 5 7.75 -15.68 9.75
N LEU A 6 6.44 -15.89 9.59
CA LEU A 6 5.93 -16.84 8.59
C LEU A 6 5.93 -16.15 7.21
N GLU A 7 6.48 -16.83 6.20
CA GLU A 7 6.55 -16.31 4.84
C GLU A 7 5.98 -17.30 3.81
N GLY A 8 5.55 -16.79 2.67
CA GLY A 8 5.13 -17.57 1.52
C GLY A 8 4.05 -18.62 1.85
N LYS A 9 4.36 -19.91 1.62
CA LYS A 9 3.41 -21.02 1.83
C LYS A 9 3.00 -21.19 3.28
N GLN A 10 3.90 -20.92 4.24
CA GLN A 10 3.61 -21.06 5.67
C GLN A 10 2.62 -20.00 6.14
N LEU A 11 2.77 -18.74 5.71
CA LEU A 11 1.84 -17.66 5.98
C LEU A 11 0.46 -17.97 5.39
N SER A 12 0.40 -18.41 4.14
CA SER A 12 -0.86 -18.79 3.49
C SER A 12 -1.57 -19.93 4.19
N ALA A 13 -0.82 -20.95 4.66
CA ALA A 13 -1.38 -22.07 5.41
C ALA A 13 -1.96 -21.60 6.76
N TRP A 14 -1.26 -20.74 7.47
CA TRP A 14 -1.71 -20.16 8.73
C TRP A 14 -2.97 -19.28 8.53
N LEU A 15 -3.00 -18.43 7.52
CA LEU A 15 -4.18 -17.62 7.18
C LEU A 15 -5.40 -18.49 6.89
N ASN A 16 -5.23 -19.55 6.10
CA ASN A 16 -6.30 -20.51 5.82
C ASN A 16 -6.82 -21.20 7.10
N GLN A 17 -5.92 -21.50 8.04
CA GLN A 17 -6.31 -22.08 9.33
C GLN A 17 -7.13 -21.09 10.16
N GLN A 18 -6.73 -19.81 10.23
CA GLN A 18 -7.47 -18.78 10.95
C GLN A 18 -8.86 -18.54 10.31
N LEU A 19 -8.93 -18.40 8.98
CA LEU A 19 -10.20 -18.25 8.27
C LEU A 19 -11.16 -19.40 8.54
N LYS A 20 -10.67 -20.65 8.51
CA LYS A 20 -11.47 -21.84 8.84
C LYS A 20 -11.95 -21.84 10.28
N ALA A 21 -11.13 -21.40 11.24
CA ALA A 21 -11.52 -21.29 12.64
C ALA A 21 -12.71 -20.34 12.84
N HIS A 22 -12.84 -19.32 12.01
CA HIS A 22 -13.96 -18.39 11.96
C HIS A 22 -15.08 -18.79 10.99
N GLN A 23 -15.01 -20.01 10.42
CA GLN A 23 -15.99 -20.52 9.44
C GLN A 23 -16.13 -19.66 8.20
N LEU A 24 -15.06 -18.95 7.80
CA LEU A 24 -14.99 -18.14 6.61
C LEU A 24 -14.39 -18.93 5.45
N SER A 25 -15.01 -18.81 4.28
CA SER A 25 -14.49 -19.36 3.04
C SER A 25 -13.97 -18.23 2.14
N VAL A 26 -12.69 -18.31 1.76
CA VAL A 26 -12.00 -17.30 0.97
C VAL A 26 -11.24 -17.99 -0.17
N SER A 27 -11.25 -17.40 -1.37
CA SER A 27 -10.48 -17.91 -2.51
C SER A 27 -8.96 -17.83 -2.26
N ALA A 28 -8.18 -18.60 -3.00
CA ALA A 28 -6.71 -18.52 -2.93
C ALA A 28 -6.19 -17.11 -3.26
N ALA A 29 -6.87 -16.39 -4.16
CA ALA A 29 -6.58 -15.00 -4.47
C ALA A 29 -6.89 -14.08 -3.28
N GLY A 30 -8.03 -14.27 -2.62
CA GLY A 30 -8.39 -13.52 -1.42
C GLY A 30 -7.44 -13.76 -0.25
N VAL A 31 -6.99 -15.00 -0.02
CA VAL A 31 -5.95 -15.30 0.98
C VAL A 31 -4.65 -14.57 0.67
N LYS A 32 -4.26 -14.52 -0.60
CA LYS A 32 -3.09 -13.76 -1.04
C LYS A 32 -3.28 -12.25 -0.80
N MET A 33 -4.46 -11.70 -1.07
CA MET A 33 -4.77 -10.29 -0.76
C MET A 33 -4.58 -10.00 0.73
N ILE A 34 -5.09 -10.84 1.62
CA ILE A 34 -4.92 -10.68 3.07
C ILE A 34 -3.43 -10.72 3.44
N ALA A 35 -2.67 -11.66 2.88
CA ALA A 35 -1.23 -11.78 3.13
C ALA A 35 -0.47 -10.54 2.68
N ASP A 36 -0.74 -10.06 1.47
CA ASP A 36 -0.10 -8.88 0.88
C ASP A 36 -0.48 -7.60 1.64
N PHE A 37 -1.73 -7.48 2.11
CA PHE A 37 -2.20 -6.34 2.89
C PHE A 37 -1.55 -6.26 4.27
N CYS A 38 -1.38 -7.40 4.92
CA CYS A 38 -0.81 -7.47 6.28
C CYS A 38 0.73 -7.49 6.29
N GLU A 39 1.39 -7.61 5.13
CA GLU A 39 2.86 -7.57 4.97
C GLU A 39 3.63 -8.50 5.91
N GLY A 40 3.05 -9.67 6.19
CA GLY A 40 3.63 -10.64 7.12
C GLY A 40 3.39 -10.33 8.61
N ASN A 41 2.72 -9.24 8.95
CA ASN A 41 2.31 -8.96 10.33
C ASN A 41 1.14 -9.86 10.74
N MET A 42 1.45 -10.94 11.44
CA MET A 42 0.47 -11.94 11.86
C MET A 42 -0.60 -11.39 12.81
N LEU A 43 -0.26 -10.43 13.67
CA LEU A 43 -1.21 -9.80 14.57
C LEU A 43 -2.22 -8.96 13.78
N ALA A 44 -1.75 -8.16 12.84
CA ALA A 44 -2.61 -7.39 11.94
C ALA A 44 -3.51 -8.34 11.11
N ALA A 45 -2.95 -9.41 10.56
CA ALA A 45 -3.70 -10.41 9.81
C ALA A 45 -4.81 -11.07 10.65
N LYS A 46 -4.52 -11.40 11.91
CA LYS A 46 -5.52 -11.95 12.82
C LYS A 46 -6.64 -10.95 13.08
N GLN A 47 -6.30 -9.69 13.39
CA GLN A 47 -7.30 -8.63 13.64
C GLN A 47 -8.19 -8.38 12.42
N GLU A 48 -7.62 -8.42 11.21
CA GLU A 48 -8.40 -8.29 9.97
C GLU A 48 -9.33 -9.49 9.75
N ILE A 49 -8.90 -10.72 10.05
CA ILE A 49 -9.74 -11.92 9.97
C ILE A 49 -10.86 -11.85 11.00
N ASP A 50 -10.58 -11.43 12.24
CA ASP A 50 -11.58 -11.24 13.30
C ASP A 50 -12.65 -10.21 12.85
N LYS A 51 -12.21 -9.09 12.23
CA LYS A 51 -13.10 -8.09 11.66
C LYS A 51 -13.94 -8.64 10.50
N LEU A 52 -13.35 -9.40 9.59
CA LEU A 52 -14.08 -10.07 8.50
C LEU A 52 -15.14 -11.01 9.03
N ALA A 53 -14.84 -11.75 10.10
CA ALA A 53 -15.79 -12.66 10.74
C ALA A 53 -16.98 -11.93 11.38
N LEU A 54 -16.78 -10.72 11.89
CA LEU A 54 -17.85 -9.87 12.41
C LEU A 54 -18.73 -9.27 11.30
N LEU A 55 -18.10 -8.85 10.19
CA LEU A 55 -18.81 -8.25 9.07
C LEU A 55 -19.57 -9.28 8.22
N TYR A 56 -19.01 -10.48 8.07
CA TYR A 56 -19.52 -11.52 7.19
C TYR A 56 -19.58 -12.89 7.93
N PRO A 57 -20.45 -13.05 8.92
CA PRO A 57 -20.49 -14.27 9.74
C PRO A 57 -20.85 -15.48 8.87
N GLN A 58 -20.01 -16.52 8.94
CA GLN A 58 -20.23 -17.83 8.29
C GLN A 58 -20.50 -17.77 6.77
N GLN A 59 -19.82 -16.88 6.06
CA GLN A 59 -20.04 -16.68 4.63
C GLN A 59 -18.78 -16.97 3.80
N SER A 60 -19.02 -17.19 2.50
CA SER A 60 -17.97 -17.10 1.50
C SER A 60 -17.73 -15.63 1.17
N ILE A 61 -16.50 -15.16 1.37
CA ILE A 61 -16.13 -13.77 1.20
C ILE A 61 -15.46 -13.59 -0.16
N SER A 62 -16.00 -12.69 -0.97
CA SER A 62 -15.41 -12.31 -2.25
C SER A 62 -14.19 -11.39 -2.07
N GLU A 63 -13.34 -11.32 -3.08
CA GLU A 63 -12.18 -10.43 -3.11
C GLU A 63 -12.58 -8.96 -2.94
N ALA A 64 -13.70 -8.53 -3.54
CA ALA A 64 -14.22 -7.18 -3.38
C ALA A 64 -14.65 -6.87 -1.92
N GLN A 65 -15.23 -7.85 -1.22
CA GLN A 65 -15.59 -7.70 0.19
C GLN A 65 -14.35 -7.66 1.09
N ILE A 66 -13.32 -8.45 0.77
CA ILE A 66 -12.03 -8.38 1.47
C ILE A 66 -11.42 -7.00 1.27
N GLU A 67 -11.34 -6.51 0.04
CA GLU A 67 -10.84 -5.19 -0.28
C GLU A 67 -11.59 -4.10 0.50
N GLN A 68 -12.91 -4.17 0.51
CA GLN A 68 -13.75 -3.20 1.23
C GLN A 68 -13.58 -3.26 2.74
N ALA A 69 -13.43 -4.45 3.31
CA ALA A 69 -13.34 -4.63 4.76
C ALA A 69 -11.94 -4.35 5.32
N MET A 70 -10.88 -4.70 4.57
CA MET A 70 -9.50 -4.50 4.99
C MET A 70 -9.03 -3.05 4.87
N VAL A 71 -9.82 -2.26 4.17
CA VAL A 71 -9.60 -0.83 4.04
C VAL A 71 -10.09 -0.15 5.32
N ASP A 72 -9.17 0.09 6.25
CA ASP A 72 -9.35 1.14 7.25
C ASP A 72 -9.53 2.47 6.48
N GLN A 73 -10.56 3.26 6.80
CA GLN A 73 -10.87 4.46 6.00
C GLN A 73 -9.66 5.41 5.86
N SER A 74 -8.78 5.46 6.87
CA SER A 74 -7.56 6.24 6.81
C SER A 74 -6.51 5.67 5.85
N ARG A 75 -6.32 4.34 5.83
CA ARG A 75 -5.41 3.67 4.89
C ARG A 75 -5.92 3.72 3.45
N PHE A 76 -7.24 3.61 3.25
CA PHE A 76 -7.85 3.75 1.92
C PHE A 76 -7.52 5.11 1.30
N ASN A 77 -7.63 6.16 2.08
CA ASN A 77 -7.32 7.50 1.60
C ASN A 77 -5.85 7.67 1.22
N VAL A 78 -4.91 7.02 1.92
CA VAL A 78 -3.48 7.03 1.58
C VAL A 78 -3.21 6.26 0.29
N PHE A 79 -3.80 5.09 0.08
CA PHE A 79 -3.64 4.34 -1.18
C PHE A 79 -4.28 5.07 -2.36
N GLN A 80 -5.43 5.71 -2.16
CA GLN A 80 -6.03 6.58 -3.18
C GLN A 80 -5.15 7.79 -3.50
N LEU A 81 -4.52 8.40 -2.49
CA LEU A 81 -3.55 9.47 -2.68
C LEU A 81 -2.41 9.01 -3.60
N VAL A 82 -1.84 7.85 -3.31
CA VAL A 82 -0.78 7.25 -4.11
C VAL A 82 -1.23 6.99 -5.56
N ASP A 83 -2.41 6.44 -5.77
CA ASP A 83 -2.94 6.19 -7.12
C ASP A 83 -3.15 7.51 -7.89
N VAL A 84 -3.58 8.57 -7.21
CA VAL A 84 -3.71 9.91 -7.79
C VAL A 84 -2.33 10.49 -8.13
N MET A 85 -1.31 10.32 -7.27
CA MET A 85 0.07 10.74 -7.57
C MET A 85 0.64 9.98 -8.77
N LEU A 86 0.46 8.67 -8.82
CA LEU A 86 0.87 7.83 -9.96
C LEU A 86 0.19 8.26 -11.26
N SER A 87 -1.05 8.73 -11.22
CA SER A 87 -1.75 9.28 -12.40
C SER A 87 -1.24 10.65 -12.84
N GLY A 88 -0.58 11.40 -11.95
CA GLY A 88 -0.05 12.75 -12.21
C GLY A 88 -1.07 13.87 -12.03
N ASP A 89 -2.16 13.63 -11.30
CA ASP A 89 -3.16 14.65 -10.97
C ASP A 89 -2.75 15.39 -9.68
N SER A 90 -1.82 16.35 -9.82
CA SER A 90 -1.28 17.11 -8.68
C SER A 90 -2.35 17.94 -7.97
N ILE A 91 -3.34 18.47 -8.67
CA ILE A 91 -4.42 19.27 -8.06
C ILE A 91 -5.26 18.38 -7.12
N ARG A 92 -5.62 17.19 -7.58
CA ARG A 92 -6.38 16.24 -6.78
C ARG A 92 -5.54 15.71 -5.62
N CYS A 93 -4.25 15.48 -5.85
CA CYS A 93 -3.30 15.05 -4.83
C CYS A 93 -3.24 16.03 -3.66
N ILE A 94 -3.05 17.32 -3.94
CA ILE A 94 -3.01 18.38 -2.92
C ILE A 94 -4.33 18.45 -2.14
N LYS A 95 -5.48 18.38 -2.80
CA LYS A 95 -6.79 18.34 -2.13
C LYS A 95 -6.92 17.15 -1.19
N MET A 96 -6.43 15.99 -1.61
CA MET A 96 -6.45 14.78 -0.77
C MET A 96 -5.52 14.91 0.44
N LEU A 97 -4.34 15.49 0.28
CA LEU A 97 -3.42 15.75 1.39
C LEU A 97 -4.07 16.64 2.47
N TYR A 98 -4.69 17.76 2.08
CA TYR A 98 -5.41 18.61 3.04
C TYR A 98 -6.59 17.91 3.71
N ARG A 99 -7.26 17.01 3.00
CA ARG A 99 -8.31 16.19 3.61
C ARG A 99 -7.75 15.23 4.64
N LEU A 100 -6.67 14.53 4.33
CA LEU A 100 -5.99 13.61 5.26
C LEU A 100 -5.48 14.35 6.50
N GLU A 101 -4.98 15.57 6.33
CA GLU A 101 -4.64 16.47 7.45
C GLU A 101 -5.85 16.76 8.33
N SER A 102 -6.99 17.13 7.74
CA SER A 102 -8.22 17.44 8.48
C SER A 102 -8.81 16.22 9.19
N GLU A 103 -8.55 15.02 8.69
CA GLU A 103 -8.93 13.74 9.30
C GLU A 103 -7.96 13.29 10.41
N GLY A 104 -6.86 14.05 10.63
CA GLY A 104 -5.87 13.78 11.69
C GLY A 104 -4.95 12.61 11.39
N LEU A 105 -4.75 12.27 10.09
CA LEU A 105 -3.85 11.19 9.73
C LEU A 105 -2.40 11.59 10.05
N GLU A 106 -1.65 10.67 10.64
CA GLU A 106 -0.23 10.90 10.94
C GLU A 106 0.62 11.04 9.66
N PRO A 107 1.42 12.12 9.52
CA PRO A 107 2.23 12.36 8.32
C PRO A 107 3.18 11.22 7.96
N ASN A 108 3.71 10.52 8.96
CA ASN A 108 4.62 9.39 8.79
C ASN A 108 4.00 8.24 7.99
N ILE A 109 2.68 8.06 8.07
CA ILE A 109 1.96 7.01 7.32
C ILE A 109 1.98 7.35 5.83
N ILE A 110 1.84 8.62 5.48
CA ILE A 110 1.88 9.07 4.08
C ILE A 110 3.29 8.92 3.53
N ILE A 111 4.30 9.42 4.24
CA ILE A 111 5.71 9.30 3.81
C ILE A 111 6.11 7.84 3.61
N TRP A 112 5.74 6.96 4.53
CA TRP A 112 5.99 5.53 4.38
C TRP A 112 5.35 4.96 3.10
N ALA A 113 4.09 5.31 2.82
CA ALA A 113 3.41 4.87 1.62
C ALA A 113 4.09 5.39 0.34
N LEU A 114 4.54 6.66 0.34
CA LEU A 114 5.25 7.25 -0.80
C LEU A 114 6.61 6.60 -1.05
N ILE A 115 7.39 6.32 -0.01
CA ILE A 115 8.68 5.62 -0.11
C ILE A 115 8.47 4.23 -0.72
N ARG A 116 7.48 3.49 -0.24
CA ARG A 116 7.14 2.17 -0.76
C ARG A 116 6.77 2.20 -2.24
N GLU A 117 5.95 3.16 -2.65
CA GLU A 117 5.56 3.30 -4.07
C GLU A 117 6.72 3.75 -4.94
N TRP A 118 7.60 4.61 -4.42
CA TRP A 118 8.82 4.99 -5.12
C TRP A 118 9.72 3.77 -5.36
N GLU A 119 9.94 2.92 -4.34
CA GLU A 119 10.71 1.67 -4.50
C GLU A 119 10.10 0.75 -5.57
N GLN A 120 8.78 0.69 -5.61
CA GLN A 120 8.06 -0.10 -6.61
C GLN A 120 8.25 0.47 -8.02
N LEU A 121 8.13 1.78 -8.18
CA LEU A 121 8.40 2.47 -9.46
C LEU A 121 9.84 2.26 -9.93
N TRP A 122 10.81 2.35 -9.03
CA TRP A 122 12.22 2.12 -9.34
C TRP A 122 12.45 0.71 -9.89
N LYS A 123 11.93 -0.31 -9.20
CA LYS A 123 12.02 -1.72 -9.64
C LYS A 123 11.38 -1.93 -11.02
N LEU A 124 10.23 -1.31 -11.26
CA LEU A 124 9.54 -1.38 -12.55
C LEU A 124 10.30 -0.66 -13.65
N LYS A 125 10.88 0.51 -13.36
CA LYS A 125 11.68 1.28 -14.32
C LYS A 125 12.93 0.52 -14.77
N LEU A 126 13.58 -0.21 -13.83
CA LEU A 126 14.67 -1.11 -14.16
C LEU A 126 14.22 -2.30 -15.00
N ALA A 127 13.07 -2.90 -14.66
CA ALA A 127 12.53 -4.04 -15.41
C ALA A 127 12.13 -3.63 -16.84
N GLU A 128 11.63 -2.42 -17.04
CA GLU A 128 11.27 -1.87 -18.36
C GLU A 128 12.46 -1.84 -19.33
N GLN A 129 13.68 -1.58 -18.83
CA GLN A 129 14.90 -1.62 -19.65
C GLN A 129 15.22 -3.02 -20.20
N SER A 130 14.79 -4.06 -19.50
CA SER A 130 15.05 -5.45 -19.84
C SER A 130 13.98 -6.08 -20.73
N GLY A 131 12.88 -5.36 -21.00
CA GLY A 131 11.77 -5.81 -21.84
C GLY A 131 10.39 -5.56 -21.23
N PRO A 132 9.34 -6.22 -21.73
CA PRO A 132 7.98 -6.01 -21.23
C PRO A 132 7.83 -6.37 -19.75
N ILE A 133 7.21 -5.46 -18.99
CA ILE A 133 7.05 -5.63 -17.56
C ILE A 133 6.09 -6.79 -17.25
N GLN A 134 6.57 -7.74 -16.44
CA GLN A 134 5.77 -8.86 -15.95
C GLN A 134 5.10 -8.46 -14.61
N TRP A 135 4.00 -7.71 -14.69
CA TRP A 135 3.29 -7.09 -13.56
C TRP A 135 3.04 -8.02 -12.37
N GLN A 136 2.71 -9.29 -12.65
CA GLN A 136 2.43 -10.28 -11.62
C GLN A 136 3.64 -10.59 -10.73
N LYS A 137 4.86 -10.52 -11.28
CA LYS A 137 6.10 -10.72 -10.50
C LYS A 137 6.33 -9.61 -9.48
N PHE A 138 5.79 -8.42 -9.75
CA PHE A 138 5.90 -7.26 -8.88
C PHE A 138 4.69 -7.10 -7.95
N GLY A 139 3.74 -8.05 -7.95
CA GLY A 139 2.55 -8.01 -7.11
C GLY A 139 1.55 -6.91 -7.49
N ILE A 140 1.64 -6.37 -8.73
CA ILE A 140 0.77 -5.29 -9.18
C ILE A 140 -0.51 -5.85 -9.80
N TRP A 141 -1.62 -5.52 -9.17
CA TRP A 141 -2.95 -5.90 -9.61
C TRP A 141 -3.33 -5.22 -10.93
N ARG A 142 -4.17 -5.90 -11.73
CA ARG A 142 -4.55 -5.43 -13.06
C ARG A 142 -5.20 -4.04 -13.06
N ASN A 143 -5.97 -3.72 -12.04
CA ASN A 143 -6.62 -2.41 -11.86
C ASN A 143 -5.64 -1.27 -11.56
N ARG A 144 -4.45 -1.58 -10.98
CA ARG A 144 -3.42 -0.57 -10.69
C ARG A 144 -2.37 -0.40 -11.80
N GLN A 145 -2.29 -1.32 -12.76
CA GLN A 145 -1.28 -1.29 -13.81
C GLN A 145 -1.29 0.00 -14.63
N GLY A 146 -2.49 0.54 -14.91
CA GLY A 146 -2.64 1.80 -15.63
C GLY A 146 -2.00 3.00 -14.93
N TYR A 147 -2.07 3.07 -13.61
CA TYR A 147 -1.42 4.13 -12.82
C TYR A 147 0.10 4.05 -12.91
N TYR A 148 0.66 2.85 -12.76
CA TYR A 148 2.11 2.64 -12.91
C TYR A 148 2.59 2.91 -14.33
N GLN A 149 1.85 2.49 -15.37
CA GLN A 149 2.17 2.80 -16.76
C GLN A 149 2.23 4.31 -17.00
N SER A 150 1.24 5.06 -16.47
CA SER A 150 1.22 6.52 -16.52
C SER A 150 2.46 7.12 -15.85
N ALA A 151 2.82 6.67 -14.66
CA ALA A 151 3.99 7.15 -13.95
C ALA A 151 5.30 6.83 -14.69
N LEU A 152 5.47 5.59 -15.15
CA LEU A 152 6.67 5.14 -15.86
C LEU A 152 6.89 5.88 -17.18
N SER A 153 5.83 6.25 -17.90
CA SER A 153 5.93 7.02 -19.14
C SER A 153 6.34 8.48 -18.92
N ARG A 154 6.05 9.05 -17.75
CA ARG A 154 6.36 10.44 -17.40
C ARG A 154 7.70 10.60 -16.69
N LEU A 155 8.10 9.63 -15.88
CA LEU A 155 9.25 9.76 -14.98
C LEU A 155 10.50 9.12 -15.60
N SER A 156 11.55 9.90 -15.71
CA SER A 156 12.91 9.45 -16.03
C SER A 156 13.61 8.92 -14.76
N PHE A 157 14.75 8.24 -14.92
CA PHE A 157 15.57 7.83 -13.78
C PHE A 157 16.06 9.03 -12.95
N ALA A 158 16.49 10.10 -13.59
CA ALA A 158 16.92 11.31 -12.89
C ALA A 158 15.82 11.89 -12.02
N GLN A 159 14.58 11.96 -12.53
CA GLN A 159 13.42 12.42 -11.75
C GLN A 159 13.08 11.47 -10.60
N LEU A 160 13.23 10.17 -10.77
CA LEU A 160 13.05 9.22 -9.68
C LEU A 160 14.13 9.38 -8.60
N GLU A 161 15.37 9.69 -8.97
CA GLU A 161 16.44 10.03 -8.02
C GLU A 161 16.13 11.33 -7.26
N ASP A 162 15.65 12.37 -7.95
CA ASP A 162 15.23 13.63 -7.32
C ASP A 162 14.10 13.39 -6.29
N ILE A 163 13.10 12.57 -6.65
CA ILE A 163 12.02 12.18 -5.75
C ILE A 163 12.57 11.41 -4.54
N GLN A 164 13.53 10.50 -4.73
CA GLN A 164 14.17 9.78 -3.64
C GLN A 164 14.82 10.74 -2.65
N HIS A 165 15.59 11.69 -3.16
CA HIS A 165 16.25 12.68 -2.31
C HIS A 165 15.23 13.49 -1.51
N ALA A 166 14.18 13.96 -2.14
CA ALA A 166 13.12 14.71 -1.48
C ALA A 166 12.39 13.87 -0.41
N LEU A 167 12.04 12.60 -0.72
CA LEU A 167 11.42 11.68 0.24
C LEU A 167 12.35 11.39 1.45
N THR A 168 13.63 11.19 1.20
CA THR A 168 14.63 10.92 2.26
C THR A 168 14.78 12.13 3.18
N GLN A 169 14.86 13.33 2.62
CA GLN A 169 14.92 14.56 3.40
C GLN A 169 13.67 14.77 4.24
N SER A 170 12.48 14.55 3.64
CA SER A 170 11.20 14.66 4.35
C SER A 170 11.10 13.64 5.48
N ASP A 171 11.43 12.36 5.24
CA ASP A 171 11.39 11.30 6.26
C ASP A 171 12.30 11.65 7.45
N HIS A 172 13.51 12.14 7.16
CA HIS A 172 14.46 12.54 8.20
C HIS A 172 13.95 13.73 9.01
N ALA A 173 13.42 14.74 8.34
CA ALA A 173 12.92 15.96 8.96
C ALA A 173 11.64 15.69 9.81
N PHE A 174 10.76 14.77 9.36
CA PHE A 174 9.59 14.34 10.16
C PHE A 174 10.00 13.56 11.40
N LYS A 175 10.95 12.65 11.30
CA LYS A 175 11.46 11.87 12.45
C LYS A 175 12.13 12.74 13.50
N GLN A 176 12.70 13.86 13.09
CA GLN A 176 13.34 14.83 14.01
C GLN A 176 12.38 15.88 14.58
N ASN A 177 11.11 15.86 14.16
CA ASN A 177 10.10 16.85 14.57
C ASN A 177 10.47 18.31 14.22
N VAL A 178 11.26 18.51 13.16
CA VAL A 178 11.75 19.83 12.73
C VAL A 178 10.75 20.58 11.86
N ILE A 179 9.77 19.88 11.29
CA ILE A 179 8.81 20.46 10.33
C ILE A 179 7.56 20.96 11.07
N ALA A 180 7.33 22.26 11.00
CA ALA A 180 6.14 22.88 11.61
C ALA A 180 4.83 22.56 10.86
N ARG A 181 4.91 22.32 9.53
CA ARG A 181 3.74 22.05 8.69
C ARG A 181 4.01 20.88 7.74
N PRO A 182 3.95 19.64 8.21
CA PRO A 182 4.31 18.46 7.45
C PRO A 182 3.49 18.28 6.15
N TYR A 183 2.22 18.59 6.17
CA TYR A 183 1.36 18.43 5.00
C TYR A 183 1.65 19.44 3.88
N VAL A 184 2.07 20.66 4.24
CA VAL A 184 2.50 21.66 3.26
C VAL A 184 3.77 21.22 2.56
N GLU A 185 4.73 20.67 3.31
CA GLU A 185 5.96 20.11 2.72
C GLU A 185 5.66 18.92 1.79
N MET A 186 4.71 18.05 2.14
CA MET A 186 4.30 16.96 1.28
C MET A 186 3.66 17.41 -0.04
N CYS A 187 3.07 18.61 -0.10
CA CYS A 187 2.56 19.16 -1.36
C CYS A 187 3.68 19.40 -2.39
N HIS A 188 4.92 19.59 -1.96
CA HIS A 188 6.07 19.73 -2.86
C HIS A 188 6.50 18.39 -3.48
N LEU A 189 6.04 17.27 -2.94
CA LEU A 189 6.28 15.93 -3.49
C LEU A 189 5.24 15.53 -4.56
N CYS A 190 4.16 16.30 -4.72
CA CYS A 190 3.08 16.08 -5.68
C CYS A 190 3.32 16.84 -6.99
#